data_13468dadecbcf0f3446ffc95c8093885
#
_entry.id   13468dadecbcf0f3446ffc95c8093885
#
_cell.length_a   1.000
_cell.length_b   1.000
_cell.length_c   1.000
_cell.angle_alpha   90.00
_cell.angle_beta   90.00
_cell.angle_gamma   90.00
#
_symmetry.space_group_name_H-M   'P 1'
#
loop_
_entity.id
_entity.type
_entity.pdbx_description
1 polymer ?
#
loop_
_entity_poly.entity_id
_entity_poly.type
_entity_poly.pdbx_seq_one_letter_code
_entity_poly.pdbx_strand_id
1 'polypeptide(L)'
;MTLEDLVRLRRARDLMDRDYAKPLDVPALARVALMSPGHFSRSFRAAFGETPYSYLMTRRIERAQALLRRGNLTVTEVCFAVGCSSLGTFSTRFTELVGVPPSIYRRQATRATAGMPSCVAKQVTRPIRNREAPAPEPHLA
;
A
#
# COMPACT_ATOMS: atom_id res chain seq x y z
N MET A 1 4.71 2.64 -25.66
CA MET A 1 5.12 1.55 -24.75
C MET A 1 4.88 0.21 -25.41
N THR A 2 5.86 -0.65 -25.36
CA THR A 2 5.75 -1.96 -26.01
C THR A 2 5.18 -2.98 -25.03
N LEU A 3 4.79 -4.14 -25.56
CA LEU A 3 4.35 -5.24 -24.72
C LEU A 3 5.47 -5.69 -23.78
N GLU A 4 6.69 -5.69 -24.29
CA GLU A 4 7.84 -6.06 -23.49
C GLU A 4 8.03 -5.09 -22.32
N ASP A 5 7.87 -3.81 -22.58
CA ASP A 5 7.94 -2.82 -21.49
C ASP A 5 6.88 -3.09 -20.43
N LEU A 6 5.68 -3.43 -20.85
CA LEU A 6 4.61 -3.73 -19.91
C LEU A 6 4.92 -4.95 -19.05
N VAL A 7 5.50 -5.98 -19.67
CA VAL A 7 5.92 -7.18 -18.92
C VAL A 7 6.98 -6.82 -17.88
N ARG A 8 7.94 -5.97 -18.25
CA ARG A 8 8.99 -5.53 -17.35
C ARG A 8 8.43 -4.71 -16.19
N LEU A 9 7.47 -3.83 -16.49
CA LEU A 9 6.82 -3.02 -15.46
C LEU A 9 6.03 -3.90 -14.49
N ARG A 10 5.37 -4.92 -14.99
CA ARG A 10 4.64 -5.85 -14.14
C ARG A 10 5.55 -6.63 -13.23
N ARG A 11 6.75 -6.98 -13.70
CA ARG A 11 7.74 -7.64 -12.85
C ARG A 11 8.11 -6.77 -11.67
N ALA A 12 8.35 -5.49 -11.93
CA ALA A 12 8.68 -4.55 -10.87
C ALA A 12 7.51 -4.42 -9.90
N ARG A 13 6.29 -4.34 -10.41
CA ARG A 13 5.10 -4.22 -9.57
C ARG A 13 4.92 -5.48 -8.71
N ASP A 14 5.13 -6.65 -9.28
CA ASP A 14 5.02 -7.89 -8.53
C ASP A 14 6.03 -7.94 -7.39
N LEU A 15 7.24 -7.43 -7.63
CA LEU A 15 8.24 -7.33 -6.58
C LEU A 15 7.77 -6.41 -5.46
N MET A 16 7.15 -5.28 -5.81
CA MET A 16 6.61 -4.35 -4.84
C MET A 16 5.50 -5.01 -4.00
N ASP A 17 4.63 -5.76 -4.64
CA ASP A 17 3.55 -6.45 -3.95
C ASP A 17 4.08 -7.53 -2.99
N ARG A 18 5.14 -8.20 -3.38
CA ARG A 18 5.71 -9.28 -2.57
C ARG A 18 6.61 -8.75 -1.47
N ASP A 19 7.47 -7.80 -1.81
CA ASP A 19 8.52 -7.34 -0.90
C ASP A 19 8.30 -5.91 -0.43
N TYR A 20 7.05 -5.51 -0.22
CA TYR A 20 6.71 -4.14 0.13
C TYR A 20 7.40 -3.64 1.39
N ALA A 21 7.74 -4.54 2.30
CA ALA A 21 8.36 -4.15 3.58
C ALA A 21 9.86 -3.94 3.47
N LYS A 22 10.45 -4.27 2.33
CA LYS A 22 11.88 -4.07 2.10
C LYS A 22 12.15 -2.66 1.60
N PRO A 23 13.40 -2.17 1.74
CA PRO A 23 13.72 -0.82 1.27
C PRO A 23 13.83 -0.79 -0.26
N LEU A 24 12.69 -0.72 -0.91
CA LEU A 24 12.61 -0.64 -2.37
C LEU A 24 12.60 0.82 -2.78
N ASP A 25 13.59 1.21 -3.58
CA ASP A 25 13.61 2.58 -4.12
C ASP A 25 13.50 2.52 -5.64
N VAL A 26 13.29 3.67 -6.25
CA VAL A 26 13.09 3.73 -7.71
C VAL A 26 14.28 3.17 -8.48
N PRO A 27 15.54 3.48 -8.13
CA PRO A 27 16.64 2.88 -8.87
C PRO A 27 16.64 1.34 -8.81
N ALA A 28 16.32 0.75 -7.66
CA ALA A 28 16.29 -0.70 -7.53
C ALA A 28 15.18 -1.30 -8.38
N LEU A 29 14.01 -0.68 -8.37
CA LEU A 29 12.88 -1.15 -9.15
C LEU A 29 13.13 -0.99 -10.64
N ALA A 30 13.76 0.11 -11.04
CA ALA A 30 14.10 0.34 -12.43
C ALA A 30 15.06 -0.73 -12.95
N ARG A 31 15.99 -1.18 -12.13
CA ARG A 31 16.90 -2.25 -12.52
C ARG A 31 16.14 -3.54 -12.79
N VAL A 32 15.15 -3.86 -11.99
CA VAL A 32 14.31 -5.05 -12.22
C VAL A 32 13.58 -4.93 -13.55
N ALA A 33 13.12 -3.72 -13.88
CA ALA A 33 12.43 -3.48 -15.14
C ALA A 33 13.37 -3.26 -16.32
N LEU A 34 14.69 -3.29 -16.09
CA LEU A 34 15.70 -3.04 -17.12
C LEU A 34 15.51 -1.69 -17.79
N MET A 35 15.22 -0.67 -16.99
CA MET A 35 14.99 0.70 -17.42
C MET A 35 15.81 1.67 -16.58
N SER A 36 16.07 2.86 -17.13
CA SER A 36 16.62 3.93 -16.32
C SER A 36 15.57 4.39 -15.29
N PRO A 37 15.99 4.98 -14.17
CA PRO A 37 15.01 5.43 -13.16
C PRO A 37 13.95 6.38 -13.72
N GLY A 38 14.35 7.35 -14.55
CA GLY A 38 13.39 8.30 -15.12
C GLY A 38 12.43 7.63 -16.08
N HIS A 39 12.94 6.77 -16.94
CA HIS A 39 12.11 6.04 -17.89
C HIS A 39 11.14 5.12 -17.13
N PHE A 40 11.64 4.43 -16.11
CA PHE A 40 10.81 3.56 -15.28
C PHE A 40 9.66 4.33 -14.63
N SER A 41 9.96 5.46 -14.01
CA SER A 41 8.93 6.24 -13.31
C SER A 41 7.84 6.72 -14.26
N ARG A 42 8.23 7.24 -15.41
CA ARG A 42 7.26 7.72 -16.39
C ARG A 42 6.43 6.58 -16.98
N SER A 43 7.08 5.48 -17.29
CA SER A 43 6.40 4.32 -17.87
C SER A 43 5.47 3.65 -16.88
N PHE A 44 5.90 3.56 -15.62
CA PHE A 44 5.06 2.99 -14.55
C PHE A 44 3.79 3.82 -14.39
N ARG A 45 3.95 5.14 -14.31
CA ARG A 45 2.79 6.00 -14.16
C ARG A 45 1.85 5.91 -15.37
N ALA A 46 2.41 5.83 -16.58
CA ALA A 46 1.60 5.71 -17.79
C ALA A 46 0.84 4.39 -17.79
N ALA A 47 1.46 3.31 -17.32
CA ALA A 47 0.84 1.99 -17.35
C ALA A 47 -0.17 1.78 -16.23
N PHE A 48 0.11 2.29 -15.03
CA PHE A 48 -0.67 1.96 -13.84
C PHE A 48 -1.37 3.15 -13.19
N GLY A 49 -1.20 4.36 -13.73
CA GLY A 49 -1.96 5.51 -13.27
C GLY A 49 -1.39 6.22 -12.05
N GLU A 50 -0.31 5.74 -11.47
CA GLU A 50 0.29 6.40 -10.31
C GLU A 50 1.78 6.13 -10.29
N THR A 51 2.52 6.94 -9.53
CA THR A 51 3.97 6.80 -9.44
C THR A 51 4.34 5.53 -8.70
N PRO A 52 5.55 5.01 -8.92
CA PRO A 52 6.02 3.85 -8.15
C PRO A 52 5.95 4.08 -6.64
N TYR A 53 6.35 5.26 -6.18
CA TYR A 53 6.31 5.56 -4.75
C TYR A 53 4.89 5.52 -4.21
N SER A 54 3.95 6.13 -4.91
CA SER A 54 2.55 6.14 -4.50
C SER A 54 1.99 4.71 -4.43
N TYR A 55 2.31 3.91 -5.42
CA TYR A 55 1.88 2.51 -5.45
C TYR A 55 2.41 1.74 -4.24
N LEU A 56 3.72 1.88 -3.97
CA LEU A 56 4.34 1.18 -2.85
C LEU A 56 3.75 1.61 -1.52
N MET A 57 3.54 2.92 -1.34
CA MET A 57 2.94 3.42 -0.11
C MET A 57 1.54 2.90 0.09
N THR A 58 0.75 2.83 -0.97
CA THR A 58 -0.59 2.27 -0.88
C THR A 58 -0.55 0.81 -0.42
N ARG A 59 0.38 0.02 -0.97
CA ARG A 59 0.54 -1.36 -0.54
C ARG A 59 0.87 -1.44 0.95
N ARG A 60 1.80 -0.61 1.40
CA ARG A 60 2.20 -0.58 2.80
C ARG A 60 1.06 -0.18 3.72
N ILE A 61 0.27 0.81 3.30
CA ILE A 61 -0.88 1.26 4.10
C ILE A 61 -1.95 0.17 4.18
N GLU A 62 -2.22 -0.52 3.09
CA GLU A 62 -3.18 -1.63 3.11
C GLU A 62 -2.75 -2.72 4.08
N ARG A 63 -1.46 -3.05 4.06
CA ARG A 63 -0.96 -4.05 4.99
C ARG A 63 -1.00 -3.54 6.43
N ALA A 64 -0.73 -2.26 6.62
CA ALA A 64 -0.82 -1.64 7.95
C ALA A 64 -2.24 -1.75 8.51
N GLN A 65 -3.25 -1.53 7.67
CA GLN A 65 -4.64 -1.68 8.12
C GLN A 65 -4.89 -3.09 8.64
N ALA A 66 -4.41 -4.10 7.93
CA ALA A 66 -4.59 -5.48 8.37
C ALA A 66 -3.90 -5.74 9.72
N LEU A 67 -2.69 -5.21 9.89
CA LEU A 67 -1.96 -5.38 11.15
C LEU A 67 -2.61 -4.64 12.30
N LEU A 68 -3.10 -3.43 12.05
CA LEU A 68 -3.78 -2.64 13.09
C LEU A 68 -5.08 -3.30 13.53
N ARG A 69 -5.78 -3.97 12.61
CA ARG A 69 -7.01 -4.68 12.98
C ARG A 69 -6.77 -5.83 13.94
N ARG A 70 -5.58 -6.43 13.90
CA ARG A 70 -5.23 -7.48 14.83
C ARG A 70 -5.12 -6.97 16.26
N GLY A 71 -4.69 -5.72 16.42
CA GLY A 71 -4.65 -5.07 17.73
C GLY A 71 -3.48 -5.45 18.62
N ASN A 72 -2.57 -6.30 18.17
CA ASN A 72 -1.45 -6.75 19.01
C ASN A 72 -0.16 -5.99 18.78
N LEU A 73 -0.16 -5.01 17.89
CA LEU A 73 1.01 -4.17 17.61
C LEU A 73 0.65 -2.70 17.81
N THR A 74 1.61 -1.92 18.24
CA THR A 74 1.45 -0.48 18.34
C THR A 74 1.51 0.13 16.95
N VAL A 75 1.05 1.37 16.82
CA VAL A 75 1.14 2.10 15.55
C VAL A 75 2.60 2.19 15.08
N THR A 76 3.51 2.48 16.01
CA THR A 76 4.93 2.57 15.65
C THR A 76 5.46 1.24 15.14
N GLU A 77 5.10 0.14 15.80
CA GLU A 77 5.52 -1.18 15.37
C GLU A 77 4.97 -1.51 13.99
N VAL A 78 3.71 -1.16 13.73
CA VAL A 78 3.12 -1.39 12.40
C VAL A 78 3.84 -0.57 11.33
N CYS A 79 4.14 0.69 11.63
CA CYS A 79 4.84 1.56 10.68
C CYS A 79 6.13 0.91 10.19
N PHE A 80 6.95 0.43 11.11
CA PHE A 80 8.21 -0.18 10.72
C PHE A 80 8.04 -1.57 10.14
N ALA A 81 7.04 -2.30 10.60
CA ALA A 81 6.79 -3.66 10.07
C ALA A 81 6.40 -3.63 8.59
N VAL A 82 5.75 -2.57 8.14
CA VAL A 82 5.37 -2.49 6.72
C VAL A 82 6.42 -1.80 5.86
N GLY A 83 7.57 -1.45 6.45
CA GLY A 83 8.68 -0.90 5.67
C GLY A 83 8.79 0.60 5.65
N CYS A 84 7.94 1.31 6.37
CA CYS A 84 8.04 2.76 6.47
C CYS A 84 9.12 3.14 7.49
N SER A 85 9.90 4.15 7.18
CA SER A 85 10.99 4.57 8.05
C SER A 85 10.66 5.85 8.83
N SER A 86 9.57 6.52 8.48
CA SER A 86 9.16 7.78 9.11
C SER A 86 7.72 7.64 9.60
N LEU A 87 7.55 7.74 10.89
CA LEU A 87 6.22 7.65 11.50
C LEU A 87 5.33 8.81 11.03
N GLY A 88 5.91 10.00 10.91
CA GLY A 88 5.16 11.17 10.44
C GLY A 88 4.64 11.00 9.02
N THR A 89 5.50 10.56 8.11
CA THR A 89 5.09 10.32 6.73
C THR A 89 4.06 9.20 6.68
N PHE A 90 4.28 8.14 7.43
CA PHE A 90 3.34 7.03 7.50
C PHE A 90 1.95 7.51 7.96
N SER A 91 1.90 8.28 9.04
CA SER A 91 0.64 8.78 9.58
C SER A 91 -0.08 9.68 8.60
N THR A 92 0.66 10.56 7.92
CA THR A 92 0.06 11.46 6.94
C THR A 92 -0.54 10.68 5.78
N ARG A 93 0.23 9.75 5.21
CA ARG A 93 -0.27 8.96 4.08
C ARG A 93 -1.41 8.05 4.49
N PHE A 94 -1.33 7.47 5.68
CA PHE A 94 -2.42 6.63 6.19
C PHE A 94 -3.71 7.45 6.28
N THR A 95 -3.63 8.64 6.86
CA THR A 95 -4.80 9.50 7.00
C THR A 95 -5.37 9.90 5.64
N GLU A 96 -4.50 10.21 4.68
CA GLU A 96 -4.95 10.57 3.33
C GLU A 96 -5.70 9.42 2.65
N LEU A 97 -5.21 8.20 2.82
CA LEU A 97 -5.79 7.05 2.13
C LEU A 97 -6.96 6.43 2.86
N VAL A 98 -6.95 6.46 4.17
CA VAL A 98 -7.95 5.76 4.99
C VAL A 98 -9.01 6.69 5.54
N GLY A 99 -8.65 7.94 5.76
CA GLY A 99 -9.60 8.94 6.26
C GLY A 99 -9.48 9.25 7.74
N VAL A 100 -8.76 8.44 8.50
CA VAL A 100 -8.51 8.69 9.92
C VAL A 100 -7.07 8.32 10.25
N PRO A 101 -6.48 8.90 11.30
CA PRO A 101 -5.13 8.54 11.72
C PRO A 101 -5.01 7.08 12.14
N PRO A 102 -3.81 6.50 12.05
CA PRO A 102 -3.61 5.10 12.41
C PRO A 102 -4.06 4.74 13.82
N SER A 103 -3.83 5.61 14.79
CA SER A 103 -4.23 5.33 16.17
C SER A 103 -5.74 5.27 16.31
N ILE A 104 -6.44 6.15 15.61
CA ILE A 104 -7.91 6.16 15.63
C ILE A 104 -8.43 4.91 14.94
N TYR A 105 -7.85 4.58 13.78
CA TYR A 105 -8.25 3.39 13.05
C TYR A 105 -8.09 2.13 13.90
N ARG A 106 -6.95 2.01 14.57
CA ARG A 106 -6.68 0.85 15.45
C ARG A 106 -7.73 0.75 16.55
N ARG A 107 -8.04 1.87 17.16
CA ARG A 107 -9.02 1.92 18.25
C ARG A 107 -10.42 1.59 17.77
N GLN A 108 -10.80 2.11 16.61
CA GLN A 108 -12.10 1.84 16.00
C GLN A 108 -12.23 0.37 15.62
N ALA A 109 -11.20 -0.21 15.04
CA ALA A 109 -11.21 -1.60 14.62
C ALA A 109 -11.34 -2.53 15.83
N THR A 110 -10.60 -2.26 16.90
CA THR A 110 -10.67 -3.04 18.11
C THR A 110 -12.06 -2.95 18.74
N ARG A 111 -12.62 -1.75 18.78
CA ARG A 111 -13.95 -1.55 19.32
C ARG A 111 -15.01 -2.23 18.46
N ALA A 112 -14.87 -2.12 17.15
CA ALA A 112 -15.85 -2.70 16.23
C ALA A 112 -15.88 -4.23 16.32
N THR A 113 -14.74 -4.87 16.60
CA THR A 113 -14.70 -6.33 16.66
C THR A 113 -15.07 -6.86 18.04
N ALA A 114 -15.04 -6.02 19.06
CA ALA A 114 -15.36 -6.45 20.41
C ALA A 114 -16.83 -6.82 20.49
N GLY A 115 -17.13 -8.03 20.92
CA GLY A 115 -18.50 -8.47 21.07
C GLY A 115 -19.17 -8.91 19.78
N MET A 116 -18.46 -9.00 18.67
CA MET A 116 -19.02 -9.48 17.41
C MET A 116 -18.63 -10.93 17.18
N PRO A 117 -19.51 -11.72 16.51
CA PRO A 117 -19.08 -13.03 16.05
C PRO A 117 -17.92 -12.92 15.08
N SER A 118 -17.08 -13.94 15.05
CA SER A 118 -15.88 -13.90 14.21
C SER A 118 -16.17 -13.61 12.74
N CYS A 119 -17.20 -14.20 12.20
CA CYS A 119 -17.49 -13.99 10.78
C CYS A 119 -17.89 -12.56 10.48
N VAL A 120 -18.63 -11.92 11.39
CA VAL A 120 -19.03 -10.53 11.22
C VAL A 120 -17.83 -9.62 11.39
N ALA A 121 -17.00 -9.93 12.37
CA ALA A 121 -15.80 -9.14 12.61
C ALA A 121 -14.87 -9.15 11.40
N LYS A 122 -14.73 -10.29 10.74
CA LYS A 122 -13.90 -10.37 9.55
C LYS A 122 -14.45 -9.49 8.43
N GLN A 123 -15.74 -9.44 8.26
CA GLN A 123 -16.34 -8.61 7.25
C GLN A 123 -16.15 -7.13 7.55
N VAL A 124 -16.34 -6.75 8.80
CA VAL A 124 -16.22 -5.36 9.20
C VAL A 124 -14.79 -4.86 9.03
N THR A 125 -13.81 -5.72 9.24
CA THR A 125 -12.41 -5.30 9.18
C THR A 125 -11.76 -5.54 7.83
N ARG A 126 -12.54 -5.82 6.78
CA ARG A 126 -11.96 -5.98 5.47
C ARG A 126 -11.26 -4.71 5.01
N PRO A 127 -10.19 -4.83 4.24
CA PRO A 127 -9.55 -3.63 3.67
C PRO A 127 -10.53 -2.87 2.80
N ILE A 128 -10.43 -1.56 2.82
CA ILE A 128 -11.35 -0.74 2.04
C ILE A 128 -10.83 -0.41 0.67
N ARG A 129 -9.68 -0.90 0.28
CA ARG A 129 -9.12 -0.65 -1.01
C ARG A 129 -10.08 -0.93 -2.15
N ASN A 130 -10.84 -2.00 -2.05
CA ASN A 130 -11.74 -2.39 -3.12
C ASN A 130 -12.81 -1.38 -3.39
N ARG A 131 -13.22 -0.65 -2.41
CA ARG A 131 -14.24 0.35 -2.63
C ARG A 131 -13.75 1.50 -3.42
N GLU A 132 -12.45 1.75 -3.31
CA GLU A 132 -11.94 2.88 -3.97
C GLU A 132 -11.42 2.61 -5.28
N ALA A 133 -11.33 1.42 -5.60
CA ALA A 133 -10.75 1.07 -6.80
C ALA A 133 -11.41 1.69 -7.88
N PRO A 134 -12.12 2.31 -7.99
CA PRO A 134 -12.47 2.76 -9.22
C PRO A 134 -11.88 3.87 -9.46
N ALA A 135 -11.73 3.95 -9.22
CA ALA A 135 -11.24 4.59 -9.49
C ALA A 135 -10.50 4.49 -10.09
N PRO A 136 -10.59 4.41 -10.41
CA PRO A 136 -9.91 4.31 -10.88
C PRO A 136 -9.51 4.40 -11.55
N GLU A 137 -9.87 4.52 -11.58
CA GLU A 137 -9.34 4.67 -11.92
C GLU A 137 -8.65 5.07 -12.23
N PRO A 138 -8.82 5.49 -12.13
CA PRO A 138 -7.98 6.00 -12.71
C PRO A 138 -6.89 5.69 -12.32
N HIS A 139 -6.77 5.42 -11.48
CA HIS A 139 -5.62 5.15 -11.28
C HIS A 139 -5.29 4.02 -11.73
N LEU A 140 -5.94 3.50 -12.26
CA LEU A 140 -5.53 2.50 -12.78
C LEU A 140 -5.27 2.77 -13.92
N ALA A 141 -5.50 3.64 -14.34
CA ALA A 141 -5.20 3.92 -15.47
C ALA A 141 -4.52 4.16 -15.89
#